data_3467c31b91179d160bab67450f62180d
#
_entry.id   3467c31b91179d160bab67450f62180d
#
_cell.length_a   1.000
_cell.length_b   1.000
_cell.length_c   1.000
_cell.angle_alpha   90.00
_cell.angle_beta   90.00
_cell.angle_gamma   90.00
#
_symmetry.space_group_name_H-M   'P 1'
#
loop_
_entity.id
_entity.type
_entity.pdbx_description
1 polymer ?
#
loop_
_entity_poly.entity_id
_entity_poly.type
_entity_poly.pdbx_seq_one_letter_code
_entity_poly.pdbx_strand_id
1 'polypeptide(L)'
;MPKIEVNEQLFFNLLGNKYDYDILEKKLTCAKAELDEKPNMADPADQRVIKIELNDTNRPDLWSTNGVARQLRLHNGGKTVDYYKYMSTKGNIHDYKGRVITVDPELKNIRPYMVAFVIAGKPIDDPMLKDIIQTQEKLCWNFGRKRKSISMGVYRIADVKFPAEYKAVDPDNTKFVPLGYETPMTCRQILTEHPKGKDFGWIIADLKKFPLLTDATGEVLSMAPVINSATLGNVQVGDTGLMVELTGDNMENLMLAANIVACDFADVGYEIEPIMVKHPYDTCFGRDVVAPYYFQPTTKGTLKHINKLLGTNFDDVTIQDALVRMGSTVEAKKIADDDVEYTLSPAPYRNDFLHEVDIIEDVMIGTKLETYEPETPNDFTIGRLLPITYYSRKAKTLMVGLGYQEMIFNYVGSKKD
;
A
#
# COMPACT_ATOMS: atom_id res chain seq x y z
N MET A 1 1.03 2.95 14.67
CA MET A 1 0.81 2.01 13.57
C MET A 1 -0.42 2.42 12.78
N PRO A 2 -0.56 2.08 11.49
CA PRO A 2 -1.74 2.49 10.75
C PRO A 2 -3.00 1.83 11.35
N LYS A 3 -4.07 2.63 11.48
CA LYS A 3 -5.40 2.15 11.83
C LYS A 3 -6.33 2.44 10.68
N ILE A 4 -7.22 1.50 10.37
CA ILE A 4 -8.28 1.67 9.38
C ILE A 4 -9.64 1.57 10.05
N GLU A 5 -10.57 2.35 9.54
CA GLU A 5 -11.97 2.32 9.92
C GLU A 5 -12.75 1.67 8.79
N VAL A 6 -13.33 0.51 9.03
CA VAL A 6 -14.03 -0.25 8.01
C VAL A 6 -15.53 -0.30 8.28
N ASN A 7 -16.33 0.00 7.28
CA ASN A 7 -17.77 -0.21 7.39
C ASN A 7 -18.06 -1.71 7.57
N GLU A 8 -18.78 -2.08 8.62
CA GLU A 8 -19.04 -3.48 8.98
C GLU A 8 -19.66 -4.29 7.85
N GLN A 9 -20.66 -3.71 7.18
CA GLN A 9 -21.39 -4.39 6.14
C GLN A 9 -20.54 -4.58 4.88
N LEU A 10 -19.81 -3.54 4.47
CA LEU A 10 -18.88 -3.61 3.34
C LEU A 10 -17.80 -4.67 3.61
N PHE A 11 -17.21 -4.66 4.80
CA PHE A 11 -16.14 -5.59 5.17
C PHE A 11 -16.59 -7.05 5.12
N PHE A 12 -17.74 -7.38 5.75
CA PHE A 12 -18.23 -8.74 5.73
C PHE A 12 -18.75 -9.19 4.37
N ASN A 13 -19.25 -8.28 3.54
CA ASN A 13 -19.60 -8.58 2.16
C ASN A 13 -18.35 -8.94 1.32
N LEU A 14 -17.25 -8.20 1.48
CA LEU A 14 -15.97 -8.47 0.83
C LEU A 14 -15.33 -9.76 1.31
N LEU A 15 -15.45 -10.02 2.61
CA LEU A 15 -14.97 -11.27 3.22
C LEU A 15 -15.76 -12.49 2.78
N GLY A 16 -17.04 -12.32 2.44
CA GLY A 16 -17.96 -13.39 2.08
C GLY A 16 -18.53 -14.18 3.25
N ASN A 17 -18.19 -13.81 4.48
CA ASN A 17 -18.68 -14.42 5.73
C ASN A 17 -18.80 -13.37 6.83
N LYS A 18 -19.77 -13.54 7.72
CA LYS A 18 -19.88 -12.73 8.93
C LYS A 18 -19.38 -13.56 10.13
N TYR A 19 -18.54 -12.95 10.95
CA TYR A 19 -18.01 -13.56 12.18
C TYR A 19 -18.43 -12.76 13.40
N ASP A 20 -18.54 -13.43 14.54
CA ASP A 20 -18.53 -12.77 15.83
C ASP A 20 -17.16 -12.09 16.04
N TYR A 21 -17.15 -10.97 16.76
CA TYR A 21 -15.92 -10.16 16.89
C TYR A 21 -14.79 -10.89 17.59
N ASP A 22 -15.07 -11.79 18.53
CA ASP A 22 -14.04 -12.59 19.21
C ASP A 22 -13.41 -13.62 18.26
N ILE A 23 -14.18 -14.09 17.27
CA ILE A 23 -13.66 -14.94 16.19
C ILE A 23 -12.91 -14.10 15.18
N LEU A 24 -13.43 -12.91 14.83
CA LEU A 24 -12.78 -12.00 13.91
C LEU A 24 -11.39 -11.59 14.42
N GLU A 25 -11.27 -11.25 15.72
CA GLU A 25 -10.00 -10.90 16.36
C GLU A 25 -8.93 -11.98 16.16
N LYS A 26 -9.29 -13.24 16.40
CA LYS A 26 -8.40 -14.38 16.15
C LYS A 26 -8.01 -14.54 14.68
N LYS A 27 -8.94 -14.23 13.76
CA LYS A 27 -8.69 -14.36 12.32
C LYS A 27 -7.83 -13.22 11.77
N LEU A 28 -7.88 -12.04 12.38
CA LEU A 28 -7.07 -10.88 11.95
C LEU A 28 -5.56 -11.14 12.07
N THR A 29 -5.13 -12.10 12.88
CA THR A 29 -3.71 -12.48 12.99
C THR A 29 -3.08 -12.89 11.67
N CYS A 30 -3.84 -13.48 10.73
CA CYS A 30 -3.31 -13.82 9.40
C CYS A 30 -3.02 -12.59 8.52
N ALA A 31 -3.58 -11.43 8.87
CA ALA A 31 -3.28 -10.14 8.26
C ALA A 31 -2.33 -9.31 9.14
N LYS A 32 -1.71 -9.91 10.17
CA LYS A 32 -0.86 -9.23 11.16
C LYS A 32 -1.55 -7.99 11.74
N ALA A 33 -2.85 -8.14 12.02
CA ALA A 33 -3.74 -7.07 12.45
C ALA A 33 -4.46 -7.45 13.75
N GLU A 34 -4.92 -6.43 14.46
CA GLU A 34 -5.66 -6.55 15.72
C GLU A 34 -6.97 -5.78 15.64
N LEU A 35 -7.98 -6.28 16.36
CA LEU A 35 -9.26 -5.58 16.51
C LEU A 35 -9.09 -4.45 17.56
N ASP A 36 -8.95 -3.21 17.10
CA ASP A 36 -8.76 -2.05 17.99
C ASP A 36 -10.07 -1.65 18.70
N GLU A 37 -11.18 -1.62 17.95
CA GLU A 37 -12.49 -1.24 18.49
C GLU A 37 -13.62 -1.97 17.77
N LYS A 38 -14.52 -2.60 18.56
CA LYS A 38 -15.77 -3.20 18.08
C LYS A 38 -16.76 -2.10 17.70
N PRO A 39 -17.65 -2.29 16.71
CA PRO A 39 -18.63 -1.27 16.35
C PRO A 39 -19.60 -0.99 17.50
N ASN A 40 -20.06 0.24 17.56
CA ASN A 40 -21.15 0.61 18.46
C ASN A 40 -22.46 -0.04 17.96
N MET A 41 -22.98 -0.98 18.72
CA MET A 41 -24.20 -1.71 18.35
C MET A 41 -25.47 -0.84 18.41
N ALA A 42 -25.42 0.37 19.00
CA ALA A 42 -26.53 1.32 18.99
C ALA A 42 -26.63 2.04 17.64
N ASP A 43 -25.57 2.03 16.83
CA ASP A 43 -25.58 2.67 15.51
C ASP A 43 -26.39 1.84 14.51
N PRO A 44 -27.03 2.46 13.50
CA PRO A 44 -27.65 1.76 12.39
C PRO A 44 -26.68 0.80 11.74
N ALA A 45 -27.16 -0.36 11.28
CA ALA A 45 -26.31 -1.44 10.77
C ALA A 45 -25.43 -1.02 9.58
N ASP A 46 -25.92 -0.13 8.73
CA ASP A 46 -25.21 0.44 7.57
C ASP A 46 -24.14 1.49 7.95
N GLN A 47 -24.17 1.99 9.18
CA GLN A 47 -23.23 2.99 9.70
C GLN A 47 -22.20 2.44 10.68
N ARG A 48 -22.30 1.16 11.03
CA ARG A 48 -21.37 0.51 11.97
C ARG A 48 -19.97 0.47 11.42
N VAL A 49 -19.00 0.83 12.25
CA VAL A 49 -17.57 0.88 11.90
C VAL A 49 -16.77 -0.01 12.83
N ILE A 50 -15.95 -0.87 12.25
CA ILE A 50 -14.93 -1.67 12.94
C ILE A 50 -13.60 -0.93 12.80
N LYS A 51 -12.82 -0.80 13.89
CA LYS A 51 -11.47 -0.25 13.83
C LYS A 51 -10.45 -1.38 13.92
N ILE A 52 -9.54 -1.42 12.95
CA ILE A 52 -8.50 -2.43 12.83
C ILE A 52 -7.15 -1.73 12.89
N GLU A 53 -6.28 -2.17 13.78
CA GLU A 53 -4.88 -1.75 13.86
C GLU A 53 -4.00 -2.72 13.10
N LEU A 54 -3.10 -2.19 12.27
CA LEU A 54 -2.21 -2.96 11.41
C LEU A 54 -0.78 -2.87 11.92
N ASN A 55 -0.23 -4.00 12.34
CA ASN A 55 1.05 -4.04 13.03
C ASN A 55 2.24 -3.98 12.06
N ASP A 56 2.08 -4.46 10.84
CA ASP A 56 3.14 -4.49 9.84
C ASP A 56 3.16 -3.25 8.94
N THR A 57 4.35 -2.71 8.74
CA THR A 57 4.59 -1.56 7.87
C THR A 57 5.11 -1.94 6.49
N ASN A 58 5.51 -3.20 6.27
CA ASN A 58 5.99 -3.74 4.99
C ASN A 58 4.87 -4.31 4.10
N ARG A 59 3.61 -4.35 4.60
CA ARG A 59 2.42 -4.83 3.90
C ARG A 59 1.41 -3.69 3.66
N PRO A 60 1.75 -2.70 2.80
CA PRO A 60 0.84 -1.58 2.50
C PRO A 60 -0.46 -2.01 1.82
N ASP A 61 -0.50 -3.19 1.23
CA ASP A 61 -1.70 -3.81 0.68
C ASP A 61 -2.78 -4.13 1.72
N LEU A 62 -2.41 -4.23 2.99
CA LEU A 62 -3.35 -4.47 4.10
C LEU A 62 -3.96 -3.18 4.68
N TRP A 63 -3.54 -2.00 4.23
CA TRP A 63 -4.03 -0.72 4.78
C TRP A 63 -5.35 -0.25 4.15
N SER A 64 -6.13 -1.17 3.63
CA SER A 64 -7.46 -0.95 3.08
C SER A 64 -8.46 -2.00 3.59
N THR A 65 -9.75 -1.68 3.53
CA THR A 65 -10.82 -2.64 3.83
C THR A 65 -10.71 -3.88 2.93
N ASN A 66 -10.45 -3.67 1.64
CA ASN A 66 -10.31 -4.73 0.64
C ASN A 66 -9.10 -5.62 0.93
N GLY A 67 -7.95 -5.03 1.26
CA GLY A 67 -6.73 -5.78 1.54
C GLY A 67 -6.86 -6.72 2.72
N VAL A 68 -7.40 -6.26 3.85
CA VAL A 68 -7.65 -7.10 5.02
C VAL A 68 -8.71 -8.17 4.71
N ALA A 69 -9.83 -7.80 4.08
CA ALA A 69 -10.88 -8.75 3.72
C ALA A 69 -10.36 -9.84 2.75
N ARG A 70 -9.54 -9.46 1.76
CA ARG A 70 -8.88 -10.37 0.82
C ARG A 70 -7.98 -11.36 1.55
N GLN A 71 -7.11 -10.88 2.45
CA GLN A 71 -6.20 -11.74 3.20
C GLN A 71 -6.96 -12.76 4.06
N LEU A 72 -7.98 -12.33 4.79
CA LEU A 72 -8.82 -13.23 5.59
C LEU A 72 -9.58 -14.23 4.72
N ARG A 73 -10.13 -13.79 3.58
CA ARG A 73 -10.84 -14.67 2.63
C ARG A 73 -9.93 -15.76 2.10
N LEU A 74 -8.72 -15.42 1.64
CA LEU A 74 -7.72 -16.36 1.15
C LEU A 74 -7.30 -17.37 2.24
N HIS A 75 -6.97 -16.87 3.42
CA HIS A 75 -6.55 -17.69 4.54
C HIS A 75 -7.63 -18.72 4.96
N ASN A 76 -8.90 -18.40 4.74
CA ASN A 76 -10.02 -19.31 4.96
C ASN A 76 -10.31 -20.24 3.75
N GLY A 77 -9.43 -20.29 2.74
CA GLY A 77 -9.58 -21.14 1.55
C GLY A 77 -10.51 -20.56 0.48
N GLY A 78 -10.86 -19.28 0.55
CA GLY A 78 -11.60 -18.58 -0.47
C GLY A 78 -10.72 -18.27 -1.70
N LYS A 79 -11.37 -17.82 -2.78
CA LYS A 79 -10.68 -17.48 -4.03
C LYS A 79 -10.57 -15.96 -4.18
N THR A 80 -9.54 -15.53 -4.92
CA THR A 80 -9.42 -14.16 -5.43
C THR A 80 -9.80 -14.08 -6.90
N VAL A 81 -9.89 -12.86 -7.39
CA VAL A 81 -9.95 -12.55 -8.82
C VAL A 81 -8.59 -12.90 -9.45
N ASP A 82 -8.58 -13.24 -10.72
CA ASP A 82 -7.35 -13.30 -11.50
C ASP A 82 -6.89 -11.86 -11.79
N TYR A 83 -5.95 -11.37 -10.97
CA TYR A 83 -5.40 -10.02 -11.13
C TYR A 83 -4.46 -9.90 -12.32
N TYR A 84 -3.83 -11.01 -12.74
CA TYR A 84 -2.84 -10.99 -13.83
C TYR A 84 -3.46 -10.57 -15.16
N LYS A 85 -4.76 -10.81 -15.35
CA LYS A 85 -5.49 -10.35 -16.55
C LYS A 85 -5.51 -8.82 -16.72
N TYR A 86 -5.21 -8.07 -15.66
CA TYR A 86 -5.16 -6.61 -15.68
C TYR A 86 -3.73 -6.05 -15.74
N MET A 87 -2.72 -6.90 -15.51
CA MET A 87 -1.34 -6.47 -15.35
C MET A 87 -0.58 -6.53 -16.66
N SER A 88 -0.07 -5.39 -17.12
CA SER A 88 0.98 -5.38 -18.14
C SER A 88 2.26 -6.03 -17.61
N THR A 89 3.10 -6.54 -18.51
CA THR A 89 4.39 -7.13 -18.17
C THR A 89 5.43 -6.73 -19.21
N LYS A 90 6.70 -7.02 -18.95
CA LYS A 90 7.75 -6.84 -19.95
C LYS A 90 7.49 -7.71 -21.18
N GLY A 91 7.19 -7.06 -22.32
CA GLY A 91 6.89 -7.74 -23.58
C GLY A 91 5.41 -8.08 -23.82
N ASN A 92 4.53 -7.84 -22.83
CA ASN A 92 3.08 -7.96 -22.99
C ASN A 92 2.39 -6.73 -22.38
N ILE A 93 2.17 -5.73 -23.22
CA ILE A 93 1.53 -4.47 -22.85
C ILE A 93 0.05 -4.54 -23.18
N HIS A 94 -0.81 -4.30 -22.21
CA HIS A 94 -2.25 -4.28 -22.41
C HIS A 94 -2.69 -3.07 -23.23
N ASP A 95 -3.80 -3.22 -23.97
CA ASP A 95 -4.38 -2.15 -24.76
C ASP A 95 -4.90 -1.01 -23.87
N TYR A 96 -4.23 0.13 -23.94
CA TYR A 96 -4.58 1.36 -23.22
C TYR A 96 -5.64 2.22 -23.92
N LYS A 97 -6.28 1.72 -24.99
CA LYS A 97 -7.39 2.36 -25.70
C LYS A 97 -7.10 3.82 -26.11
N GLY A 98 -5.85 4.11 -26.49
CA GLY A 98 -5.41 5.45 -26.86
C GLY A 98 -5.31 6.45 -25.70
N ARG A 99 -5.49 6.03 -24.45
CA ARG A 99 -5.33 6.88 -23.27
C ARG A 99 -3.84 7.08 -22.97
N VAL A 100 -3.35 8.27 -23.26
CA VAL A 100 -1.94 8.63 -23.12
C VAL A 100 -1.80 9.85 -22.21
N ILE A 101 -0.84 9.81 -21.29
CA ILE A 101 -0.38 10.96 -20.52
C ILE A 101 1.10 11.20 -20.87
N THR A 102 1.45 12.43 -21.23
CA THR A 102 2.83 12.82 -21.51
C THR A 102 3.43 13.55 -20.30
N VAL A 103 4.66 13.22 -19.95
CA VAL A 103 5.40 13.85 -18.85
C VAL A 103 6.39 14.88 -19.40
N ASP A 104 6.37 16.09 -18.86
CA ASP A 104 7.30 17.15 -19.21
C ASP A 104 8.72 16.83 -18.72
N PRO A 105 9.78 17.02 -19.56
CA PRO A 105 11.18 16.82 -19.16
C PRO A 105 11.60 17.62 -17.92
N GLU A 106 11.03 18.79 -17.68
CA GLU A 106 11.37 19.64 -16.53
C GLU A 106 10.96 19.00 -15.19
N LEU A 107 10.01 18.06 -15.20
CA LEU A 107 9.58 17.38 -13.99
C LEU A 107 10.63 16.40 -13.42
N LYS A 108 11.70 16.10 -14.17
CA LYS A 108 12.75 15.17 -13.72
C LYS A 108 13.33 15.51 -12.34
N ASN A 109 13.45 16.79 -12.03
CA ASN A 109 14.02 17.26 -10.75
C ASN A 109 12.95 17.85 -9.80
N ILE A 110 11.68 17.72 -10.16
CA ILE A 110 10.53 18.24 -9.40
C ILE A 110 9.77 17.09 -8.77
N ARG A 111 9.08 16.31 -9.62
CA ARG A 111 8.31 15.14 -9.26
C ARG A 111 8.25 14.21 -10.49
N PRO A 112 9.28 13.35 -10.67
CA PRO A 112 9.61 12.79 -11.99
C PRO A 112 8.61 11.75 -12.50
N TYR A 113 7.96 11.00 -11.63
CA TYR A 113 7.25 9.81 -12.05
C TYR A 113 5.74 9.95 -11.89
N MET A 114 5.04 9.35 -12.85
CA MET A 114 3.60 9.20 -12.83
C MET A 114 3.20 7.82 -13.35
N VAL A 115 2.16 7.24 -12.78
CA VAL A 115 1.43 6.09 -13.30
C VAL A 115 -0.06 6.37 -13.20
N ALA A 116 -0.87 5.79 -14.09
CA ALA A 116 -2.31 5.98 -14.07
C ALA A 116 -3.04 4.76 -14.67
N PHE A 117 -4.28 4.56 -14.25
CA PHE A 117 -5.18 3.55 -14.80
C PHE A 117 -6.63 3.99 -14.61
N VAL A 118 -7.55 3.27 -15.26
CA VAL A 118 -8.99 3.53 -15.16
C VAL A 118 -9.67 2.38 -14.43
N ILE A 119 -10.66 2.71 -13.65
CA ILE A 119 -11.58 1.79 -13.00
C ILE A 119 -12.96 2.03 -13.60
N ALA A 120 -13.62 0.99 -14.10
CA ALA A 120 -14.94 1.08 -14.69
C ALA A 120 -15.87 -0.03 -14.17
N GLY A 121 -17.11 0.28 -13.91
CA GLY A 121 -18.03 -0.73 -13.41
C GLY A 121 -19.34 -0.17 -12.87
N LYS A 122 -19.79 -0.73 -11.77
CA LYS A 122 -21.01 -0.31 -11.09
C LYS A 122 -20.88 1.10 -10.49
N PRO A 123 -22.00 1.80 -10.26
CA PRO A 123 -21.98 3.08 -9.55
C PRO A 123 -21.35 2.95 -8.16
N ILE A 124 -20.54 3.94 -7.80
CA ILE A 124 -19.91 4.03 -6.48
C ILE A 124 -20.97 4.45 -5.46
N ASP A 125 -21.08 3.71 -4.38
CA ASP A 125 -21.90 4.06 -3.22
C ASP A 125 -21.10 4.84 -2.16
N ASP A 126 -21.78 5.37 -1.13
CA ASP A 126 -21.15 6.17 -0.07
C ASP A 126 -20.12 5.38 0.76
N PRO A 127 -20.36 4.12 1.18
CA PRO A 127 -19.32 3.32 1.85
C PRO A 127 -18.07 3.11 1.01
N MET A 128 -18.23 2.84 -0.29
CA MET A 128 -17.11 2.67 -1.21
C MET A 128 -16.34 3.97 -1.42
N LEU A 129 -17.03 5.11 -1.57
CA LEU A 129 -16.36 6.40 -1.72
C LEU A 129 -15.52 6.74 -0.48
N LYS A 130 -16.05 6.51 0.72
CA LYS A 130 -15.30 6.66 1.98
C LYS A 130 -14.09 5.75 2.06
N ASP A 131 -14.22 4.50 1.63
CA ASP A 131 -13.13 3.52 1.61
C ASP A 131 -12.03 3.92 0.62
N ILE A 132 -12.39 4.42 -0.58
CA ILE A 132 -11.45 4.97 -1.57
C ILE A 132 -10.63 6.12 -0.96
N ILE A 133 -11.30 7.07 -0.32
CA ILE A 133 -10.65 8.23 0.32
C ILE A 133 -9.71 7.76 1.43
N GLN A 134 -10.15 6.83 2.28
CA GLN A 134 -9.33 6.29 3.35
C GLN A 134 -8.10 5.55 2.81
N THR A 135 -8.26 4.68 1.81
CA THR A 135 -7.16 3.95 1.17
C THR A 135 -6.14 4.93 0.58
N GLN A 136 -6.62 5.94 -0.14
CA GLN A 136 -5.78 7.03 -0.65
C GLN A 136 -4.99 7.71 0.48
N GLU A 137 -5.66 8.08 1.57
CA GLU A 137 -5.01 8.74 2.69
C GLU A 137 -3.97 7.85 3.36
N LYS A 138 -4.28 6.58 3.63
CA LYS A 138 -3.33 5.65 4.27
C LYS A 138 -2.11 5.38 3.40
N LEU A 139 -2.30 5.11 2.12
CA LEU A 139 -1.18 4.92 1.18
C LEU A 139 -0.33 6.18 1.05
N CYS A 140 -0.94 7.36 0.86
CA CYS A 140 -0.19 8.60 0.69
C CYS A 140 0.47 9.11 1.98
N TRP A 141 -0.15 8.88 3.14
CA TRP A 141 0.39 9.34 4.41
C TRP A 141 1.52 8.46 4.92
N ASN A 142 1.31 7.14 4.93
CA ASN A 142 2.28 6.20 5.48
C ASN A 142 3.34 5.81 4.44
N PHE A 143 2.96 5.06 3.40
CA PHE A 143 3.87 4.61 2.35
C PHE A 143 4.40 5.79 1.52
N GLY A 144 3.57 6.78 1.24
CA GLY A 144 3.91 8.02 0.54
C GLY A 144 4.61 9.09 1.38
N ARG A 145 4.96 8.82 2.64
CA ARG A 145 5.65 9.76 3.53
C ARG A 145 4.99 11.15 3.55
N LYS A 146 3.72 11.20 3.95
CA LYS A 146 2.89 12.41 3.93
C LYS A 146 2.84 13.07 2.54
N ARG A 147 2.56 12.28 1.50
CA ARG A 147 2.49 12.66 0.08
C ARG A 147 3.83 13.06 -0.57
N LYS A 148 4.93 13.09 0.16
CA LYS A 148 6.23 13.45 -0.42
C LYS A 148 6.64 12.42 -1.48
N SER A 149 6.67 11.14 -1.15
CA SER A 149 7.10 10.07 -2.05
C SER A 149 6.00 9.54 -2.95
N ILE A 150 4.75 9.49 -2.48
CA ILE A 150 3.58 9.07 -3.27
C ILE A 150 2.42 9.98 -2.95
N SER A 151 1.78 10.53 -3.97
CA SER A 151 0.43 11.09 -3.89
C SER A 151 -0.47 10.42 -4.91
N MET A 152 -1.75 10.36 -4.63
CA MET A 152 -2.77 9.76 -5.48
C MET A 152 -3.92 10.74 -5.71
N GLY A 153 -4.31 10.90 -6.96
CA GLY A 153 -5.50 11.64 -7.38
C GLY A 153 -6.54 10.68 -7.98
N VAL A 154 -7.80 11.00 -7.78
CA VAL A 154 -8.92 10.25 -8.36
C VAL A 154 -9.85 11.22 -9.06
N TYR A 155 -10.27 10.90 -10.29
CA TYR A 155 -11.02 11.78 -11.18
C TYR A 155 -12.14 11.03 -11.87
N ARG A 156 -13.20 11.73 -12.26
CA ARG A 156 -14.29 11.18 -13.07
C ARG A 156 -13.81 11.00 -14.50
N ILE A 157 -13.62 9.74 -14.93
CA ILE A 157 -13.04 9.45 -16.26
C ILE A 157 -13.88 10.02 -17.43
N ALA A 158 -15.19 10.11 -17.26
CA ALA A 158 -16.09 10.62 -18.29
C ALA A 158 -15.79 12.06 -18.71
N ASP A 159 -15.23 12.84 -17.79
CA ASP A 159 -14.94 14.26 -17.99
C ASP A 159 -13.51 14.52 -18.49
N VAL A 160 -12.59 13.53 -18.39
CA VAL A 160 -11.19 13.65 -18.80
C VAL A 160 -11.02 13.41 -20.30
N LYS A 161 -10.36 14.34 -20.99
CA LYS A 161 -10.03 14.23 -22.42
C LYS A 161 -8.56 13.88 -22.61
N PHE A 162 -8.30 12.81 -23.38
CA PHE A 162 -6.93 12.41 -23.72
C PHE A 162 -6.49 12.96 -25.09
N PRO A 163 -5.16 13.16 -25.33
CA PRO A 163 -4.05 12.92 -24.38
C PRO A 163 -4.01 13.97 -23.26
N ALA A 164 -3.60 13.55 -22.07
CA ALA A 164 -3.36 14.44 -20.94
C ALA A 164 -1.86 14.79 -20.83
N GLU A 165 -1.56 15.87 -20.10
CA GLU A 165 -0.18 16.35 -19.90
C GLU A 165 0.13 16.54 -18.42
N TYR A 166 1.21 15.92 -17.96
CA TYR A 166 1.78 16.18 -16.65
C TYR A 166 3.00 17.09 -16.83
N LYS A 167 2.87 18.34 -16.44
CA LYS A 167 3.81 19.42 -16.80
C LYS A 167 4.24 20.30 -15.64
N ALA A 168 5.38 20.96 -15.81
CA ALA A 168 5.92 21.95 -14.89
C ALA A 168 5.43 23.36 -15.27
N VAL A 169 4.68 24.02 -14.38
CA VAL A 169 4.08 25.34 -14.65
C VAL A 169 4.60 26.42 -13.74
N ASP A 170 4.50 27.67 -14.19
CA ASP A 170 4.75 28.86 -13.37
C ASP A 170 3.62 29.01 -12.34
N PRO A 171 3.93 28.93 -11.03
CA PRO A 171 2.90 28.93 -9.98
C PRO A 171 2.23 30.30 -9.77
N ASP A 172 2.83 31.38 -10.22
CA ASP A 172 2.30 32.72 -10.02
C ASP A 172 1.34 33.13 -11.14
N ASN A 173 1.50 32.56 -12.33
CA ASN A 173 0.69 32.86 -13.51
C ASN A 173 -0.37 31.79 -13.80
N THR A 174 -0.20 30.56 -13.30
CA THR A 174 -1.17 29.47 -13.53
C THR A 174 -2.27 29.49 -12.49
N LYS A 175 -3.53 29.45 -12.95
CA LYS A 175 -4.73 29.49 -12.09
C LYS A 175 -5.67 28.34 -12.40
N PHE A 176 -6.34 27.85 -11.38
CA PHE A 176 -7.47 26.92 -11.50
C PHE A 176 -8.36 27.02 -10.25
N VAL A 177 -9.56 26.42 -10.30
CA VAL A 177 -10.45 26.35 -9.14
C VAL A 177 -10.11 25.08 -8.34
N PRO A 178 -9.53 25.20 -7.13
CA PRO A 178 -9.18 24.04 -6.31
C PRO A 178 -10.44 23.40 -5.71
N LEU A 179 -10.38 22.10 -5.45
CA LEU A 179 -11.48 21.33 -4.86
C LEU A 179 -11.96 21.97 -3.54
N GLY A 180 -13.27 22.15 -3.42
CA GLY A 180 -13.90 22.81 -2.26
C GLY A 180 -14.00 24.32 -2.34
N TYR A 181 -13.58 24.93 -3.46
CA TYR A 181 -13.71 26.36 -3.73
C TYR A 181 -14.46 26.59 -5.04
N GLU A 182 -14.96 27.80 -5.24
CA GLU A 182 -15.70 28.20 -6.45
C GLU A 182 -14.94 29.24 -7.30
N THR A 183 -13.89 29.83 -6.75
CA THR A 183 -13.13 30.88 -7.40
C THR A 183 -11.73 30.43 -7.80
N PRO A 184 -11.22 30.84 -8.99
CA PRO A 184 -9.87 30.52 -9.41
C PRO A 184 -8.82 31.15 -8.49
N MET A 185 -7.80 30.35 -8.14
CA MET A 185 -6.62 30.79 -7.38
C MET A 185 -5.36 30.49 -8.16
N THR A 186 -4.29 31.30 -7.99
CA THR A 186 -2.99 30.91 -8.50
C THR A 186 -2.45 29.68 -7.75
N CYS A 187 -1.61 28.87 -8.39
CA CYS A 187 -0.98 27.74 -7.74
C CYS A 187 -0.23 28.17 -6.46
N ARG A 188 0.36 29.36 -6.44
CA ARG A 188 1.02 29.95 -5.27
C ARG A 188 0.05 30.31 -4.16
N GLN A 189 -1.07 30.95 -4.49
CA GLN A 189 -2.12 31.28 -3.52
C GLN A 189 -2.70 30.03 -2.85
N ILE A 190 -2.86 28.94 -3.61
CA ILE A 190 -3.36 27.67 -3.05
C ILE A 190 -2.44 27.17 -1.92
N LEU A 191 -1.11 27.33 -2.01
CA LEU A 191 -0.21 26.89 -0.94
C LEU A 191 -0.42 27.66 0.37
N THR A 192 -0.78 28.93 0.29
CA THR A 192 -0.89 29.81 1.47
C THR A 192 -2.30 29.92 2.02
N GLU A 193 -3.30 29.86 1.17
CA GLU A 193 -4.70 30.17 1.52
C GLU A 193 -5.57 28.90 1.69
N HIS A 194 -5.34 27.87 0.83
CA HIS A 194 -6.14 26.65 0.88
C HIS A 194 -5.69 25.71 2.02
N PRO A 195 -6.59 25.05 2.79
CA PRO A 195 -6.22 24.12 3.86
C PRO A 195 -5.24 23.03 3.40
N LYS A 196 -5.51 22.35 2.28
CA LYS A 196 -4.60 21.33 1.73
C LYS A 196 -3.25 21.92 1.27
N GLY A 197 -3.24 23.19 0.86
CA GLY A 197 -1.99 23.93 0.57
C GLY A 197 -1.14 24.11 1.82
N LYS A 198 -1.77 24.49 2.95
CA LYS A 198 -1.09 24.62 4.25
C LYS A 198 -0.55 23.27 4.76
N ASP A 199 -1.31 22.19 4.53
CA ASP A 199 -0.93 20.85 4.98
C ASP A 199 0.22 20.24 4.15
N PHE A 200 0.19 20.42 2.82
CA PHE A 200 1.07 19.70 1.89
C PHE A 200 1.92 20.61 0.99
N GLY A 201 1.68 21.91 0.98
CA GLY A 201 2.39 22.86 0.11
C GLY A 201 3.90 22.90 0.36
N TRP A 202 4.35 22.60 1.59
CA TRP A 202 5.77 22.51 1.95
C TRP A 202 6.58 21.57 1.04
N ILE A 203 5.93 20.60 0.37
CA ILE A 203 6.60 19.64 -0.53
C ILE A 203 7.14 20.35 -1.79
N ILE A 204 6.45 21.37 -2.25
CA ILE A 204 6.75 22.06 -3.52
C ILE A 204 7.02 23.58 -3.35
N ALA A 205 6.89 24.13 -2.14
CA ALA A 205 6.94 25.56 -1.88
C ALA A 205 8.25 26.23 -2.36
N ASP A 206 9.40 25.54 -2.21
CA ASP A 206 10.72 26.04 -2.58
C ASP A 206 11.05 25.83 -4.07
N LEU A 207 10.15 25.21 -4.83
CA LEU A 207 10.37 24.95 -6.24
C LEU A 207 10.00 26.19 -7.08
N LYS A 208 10.74 26.39 -8.19
CA LYS A 208 10.47 27.47 -9.14
C LYS A 208 9.25 27.21 -10.01
N LYS A 209 8.98 25.94 -10.31
CA LYS A 209 7.82 25.47 -11.07
C LYS A 209 7.10 24.39 -10.31
N PHE A 210 5.78 24.32 -10.47
CA PHE A 210 4.93 23.33 -9.79
C PHE A 210 4.42 22.28 -10.78
N PRO A 211 4.30 21.01 -10.33
CA PRO A 211 3.73 19.95 -11.17
C PRO A 211 2.20 20.10 -11.27
N LEU A 212 1.72 20.06 -12.50
CA LEU A 212 0.30 20.20 -12.82
C LEU A 212 -0.12 19.12 -13.83
N LEU A 213 -1.26 18.50 -13.61
CA LEU A 213 -1.88 17.58 -14.56
C LEU A 213 -3.04 18.29 -15.26
N THR A 214 -3.03 18.28 -16.60
CA THR A 214 -4.10 18.85 -17.42
C THR A 214 -4.57 17.84 -18.46
N ASP A 215 -5.82 17.96 -18.89
CA ASP A 215 -6.36 17.20 -20.00
C ASP A 215 -6.04 17.82 -21.37
N ALA A 216 -6.51 17.21 -22.46
CA ALA A 216 -6.28 17.68 -23.83
C ALA A 216 -6.89 19.07 -24.13
N THR A 217 -7.84 19.54 -23.35
CA THR A 217 -8.44 20.89 -23.49
C THR A 217 -7.70 21.94 -22.70
N GLY A 218 -6.71 21.53 -21.87
CA GLY A 218 -5.99 22.39 -20.94
C GLY A 218 -6.67 22.56 -19.60
N GLU A 219 -7.82 21.86 -19.37
CA GLU A 219 -8.48 21.87 -18.06
C GLU A 219 -7.62 21.15 -17.01
N VAL A 220 -7.54 21.73 -15.82
CA VAL A 220 -6.68 21.20 -14.75
C VAL A 220 -7.38 20.05 -14.02
N LEU A 221 -6.67 18.92 -13.86
CA LEU A 221 -7.09 17.81 -13.01
C LEU A 221 -6.58 18.02 -11.57
N SER A 222 -5.28 18.29 -11.43
CA SER A 222 -4.65 18.49 -10.12
C SER A 222 -3.35 19.28 -10.18
N MET A 223 -3.01 19.83 -9.02
CA MET A 223 -1.66 20.31 -8.67
C MET A 223 -1.05 19.29 -7.69
N ALA A 224 -0.35 18.29 -8.23
CA ALA A 224 0.27 17.25 -7.42
C ALA A 224 1.42 17.79 -6.57
N PRO A 225 1.64 17.34 -5.34
CA PRO A 225 0.86 16.39 -4.56
C PRO A 225 -0.20 17.05 -3.66
N VAL A 226 -0.62 18.29 -3.95
CA VAL A 226 -1.35 19.16 -3.04
C VAL A 226 -2.86 18.93 -3.12
N ILE A 227 -3.45 19.19 -4.32
CA ILE A 227 -4.92 19.22 -4.44
C ILE A 227 -5.41 18.97 -5.87
N ASN A 228 -6.60 18.37 -5.98
CA ASN A 228 -7.36 18.24 -7.21
C ASN A 228 -8.11 19.53 -7.55
N SER A 229 -8.53 19.67 -8.81
CA SER A 229 -9.45 20.75 -9.22
C SER A 229 -10.88 20.44 -8.81
N ALA A 230 -11.70 21.47 -8.72
CA ALA A 230 -13.13 21.35 -8.48
C ALA A 230 -13.90 20.81 -9.70
N THR A 231 -13.37 21.03 -10.91
CA THR A 231 -14.01 20.66 -12.19
C THR A 231 -13.87 19.18 -12.50
N LEU A 232 -12.65 18.64 -12.53
CA LEU A 232 -12.38 17.25 -12.92
C LEU A 232 -12.08 16.33 -11.73
N GLY A 233 -11.68 16.88 -10.59
CA GLY A 233 -11.24 16.12 -9.41
C GLY A 233 -12.31 15.86 -8.35
N ASN A 234 -13.58 16.14 -8.63
CA ASN A 234 -14.69 15.97 -7.67
C ASN A 234 -15.46 14.68 -7.95
N VAL A 235 -14.99 13.56 -7.39
CA VAL A 235 -15.66 12.25 -7.46
C VAL A 235 -16.90 12.25 -6.57
N GLN A 236 -18.00 11.68 -7.05
CA GLN A 236 -19.30 11.66 -6.39
C GLN A 236 -19.89 10.25 -6.33
N VAL A 237 -20.81 10.06 -5.39
CA VAL A 237 -21.66 8.86 -5.35
C VAL A 237 -22.45 8.78 -6.67
N GLY A 238 -22.48 7.61 -7.29
CA GLY A 238 -23.11 7.37 -8.58
C GLY A 238 -22.14 7.34 -9.76
N ASP A 239 -20.89 7.78 -9.62
CA ASP A 239 -19.89 7.67 -10.68
C ASP A 239 -19.61 6.20 -11.02
N THR A 240 -19.54 5.87 -12.31
CA THR A 240 -19.34 4.50 -12.82
C THR A 240 -17.95 4.26 -13.37
N GLY A 241 -17.12 5.29 -13.45
CA GLY A 241 -15.76 5.19 -13.94
C GLY A 241 -14.85 6.26 -13.37
N LEU A 242 -13.69 5.83 -12.90
CA LEU A 242 -12.69 6.71 -12.30
C LEU A 242 -11.35 6.53 -12.99
N MET A 243 -10.62 7.63 -13.15
CA MET A 243 -9.19 7.60 -13.42
C MET A 243 -8.46 7.75 -12.09
N VAL A 244 -7.54 6.84 -11.80
CA VAL A 244 -6.60 6.93 -10.69
C VAL A 244 -5.23 7.29 -11.24
N GLU A 245 -4.61 8.31 -10.69
CA GLU A 245 -3.22 8.66 -10.97
C GLU A 245 -2.38 8.67 -9.68
N LEU A 246 -1.13 8.31 -9.82
CA LEU A 246 -0.15 8.41 -8.74
C LEU A 246 1.09 9.12 -9.26
N THR A 247 1.61 10.07 -8.45
CA THR A 247 2.86 10.77 -8.76
C THR A 247 3.85 10.66 -7.61
N GLY A 248 5.14 10.67 -7.91
CA GLY A 248 6.17 10.56 -6.86
C GLY A 248 7.60 10.59 -7.35
N ASP A 249 8.49 10.20 -6.42
CA ASP A 249 9.95 10.20 -6.58
C ASP A 249 10.56 8.79 -6.76
N ASN A 250 9.76 7.73 -6.57
CA ASN A 250 10.19 6.34 -6.74
C ASN A 250 9.17 5.57 -7.59
N MET A 251 9.60 5.10 -8.76
CA MET A 251 8.70 4.47 -9.74
C MET A 251 8.18 3.10 -9.30
N GLU A 252 9.00 2.29 -8.63
CA GLU A 252 8.58 0.98 -8.13
C GLU A 252 7.53 1.11 -7.04
N ASN A 253 7.72 2.04 -6.10
CA ASN A 253 6.74 2.31 -5.05
C ASN A 253 5.42 2.85 -5.62
N LEU A 254 5.49 3.69 -6.67
CA LEU A 254 4.28 4.15 -7.36
C LEU A 254 3.54 3.00 -8.03
N MET A 255 4.27 2.12 -8.71
CA MET A 255 3.66 0.96 -9.37
C MET A 255 3.05 -0.01 -8.37
N LEU A 256 3.72 -0.26 -7.24
CA LEU A 256 3.16 -1.08 -6.17
C LEU A 256 1.85 -0.48 -5.63
N ALA A 257 1.84 0.81 -5.33
CA ALA A 257 0.63 1.49 -4.86
C ALA A 257 -0.51 1.43 -5.90
N ALA A 258 -0.19 1.61 -7.19
CA ALA A 258 -1.15 1.45 -8.27
C ALA A 258 -1.72 0.02 -8.36
N ASN A 259 -0.85 -0.98 -8.23
CA ASN A 259 -1.26 -2.39 -8.23
C ASN A 259 -2.15 -2.73 -7.03
N ILE A 260 -1.84 -2.21 -5.83
CA ILE A 260 -2.67 -2.39 -4.63
C ILE A 260 -4.09 -1.87 -4.90
N VAL A 261 -4.20 -0.61 -5.33
CA VAL A 261 -5.49 0.02 -5.58
C VAL A 261 -6.25 -0.70 -6.71
N ALA A 262 -5.57 -1.07 -7.80
CA ALA A 262 -6.18 -1.82 -8.89
C ALA A 262 -6.73 -3.18 -8.43
N CYS A 263 -5.98 -3.92 -7.60
CA CYS A 263 -6.43 -5.19 -7.04
C CYS A 263 -7.61 -5.01 -6.08
N ASP A 264 -7.62 -3.96 -5.25
CA ASP A 264 -8.72 -3.65 -4.34
C ASP A 264 -10.03 -3.40 -5.12
N PHE A 265 -9.97 -2.66 -6.22
CA PHE A 265 -11.14 -2.45 -7.08
C PHE A 265 -11.57 -3.70 -7.85
N ALA A 266 -10.62 -4.51 -8.30
CA ALA A 266 -10.90 -5.78 -8.95
C ALA A 266 -11.65 -6.75 -8.00
N ASP A 267 -11.30 -6.77 -6.70
CA ASP A 267 -12.00 -7.56 -5.67
C ASP A 267 -13.47 -7.16 -5.51
N VAL A 268 -13.78 -5.90 -5.75
CA VAL A 268 -15.16 -5.37 -5.67
C VAL A 268 -15.93 -5.56 -6.99
N GLY A 269 -15.26 -6.09 -8.02
CA GLY A 269 -15.87 -6.42 -9.32
C GLY A 269 -15.81 -5.30 -10.35
N TYR A 270 -14.90 -4.33 -10.19
CA TYR A 270 -14.62 -3.36 -11.23
C TYR A 270 -13.65 -3.92 -12.28
N GLU A 271 -13.80 -3.47 -13.51
CA GLU A 271 -12.83 -3.70 -14.57
C GLU A 271 -11.71 -2.64 -14.47
N ILE A 272 -10.47 -3.09 -14.64
CA ILE A 272 -9.29 -2.23 -14.62
C ILE A 272 -8.79 -2.07 -16.04
N GLU A 273 -8.72 -0.83 -16.50
CA GLU A 273 -8.27 -0.49 -17.84
C GLU A 273 -6.97 0.32 -17.78
N PRO A 274 -5.97 -0.02 -18.59
CA PRO A 274 -4.69 0.64 -18.50
C PRO A 274 -4.68 2.03 -19.13
N ILE A 275 -3.70 2.84 -18.66
CA ILE A 275 -3.28 4.10 -19.28
C ILE A 275 -1.78 4.00 -19.56
N MET A 276 -1.35 4.54 -20.71
CA MET A 276 0.06 4.70 -21.03
C MET A 276 0.56 6.06 -20.53
N VAL A 277 1.65 6.06 -19.76
CA VAL A 277 2.36 7.29 -19.37
C VAL A 277 3.72 7.32 -20.08
N LYS A 278 3.95 8.35 -20.90
CA LYS A 278 5.18 8.55 -21.66
C LYS A 278 6.12 9.46 -20.89
N HIS A 279 7.21 8.90 -20.40
CA HIS A 279 8.29 9.63 -19.75
C HIS A 279 9.36 10.05 -20.77
N PRO A 280 9.89 11.28 -20.70
CA PRO A 280 10.97 11.73 -21.60
C PRO A 280 12.35 11.18 -21.21
N TYR A 281 12.44 10.49 -20.09
CA TYR A 281 13.62 9.85 -19.52
C TYR A 281 13.36 8.40 -19.17
N ASP A 282 14.41 7.62 -18.99
CA ASP A 282 14.30 6.21 -18.64
C ASP A 282 13.80 6.03 -17.20
N THR A 283 12.88 5.11 -17.03
CA THR A 283 12.42 4.58 -15.73
C THR A 283 12.84 3.13 -15.60
N CYS A 284 12.68 2.52 -14.42
CA CYS A 284 12.93 1.09 -14.24
C CYS A 284 12.01 0.19 -15.10
N PHE A 285 10.89 0.73 -15.61
CA PHE A 285 9.95 0.03 -16.51
C PHE A 285 10.04 0.52 -17.97
N GLY A 286 11.05 1.33 -18.32
CA GLY A 286 11.19 1.96 -19.62
C GLY A 286 10.60 3.37 -19.66
N ARG A 287 10.46 3.94 -20.87
CA ARG A 287 9.90 5.29 -21.06
C ARG A 287 8.38 5.29 -21.19
N ASP A 288 7.87 4.31 -21.90
CA ASP A 288 6.44 4.11 -22.10
C ASP A 288 5.94 3.09 -21.08
N VAL A 289 5.31 3.59 -20.02
CA VAL A 289 4.87 2.79 -18.87
C VAL A 289 3.36 2.63 -18.92
N VAL A 290 2.89 1.39 -18.96
CA VAL A 290 1.46 1.04 -18.97
C VAL A 290 1.10 0.38 -17.64
N ALA A 291 0.32 1.09 -16.81
CA ALA A 291 -0.12 0.61 -15.51
C ALA A 291 -1.57 0.10 -15.55
N PRO A 292 -1.91 -0.90 -14.70
CA PRO A 292 -1.06 -1.61 -13.75
C PRO A 292 -0.01 -2.52 -14.41
N TYR A 293 1.07 -2.83 -13.68
CA TYR A 293 2.22 -3.57 -14.23
C TYR A 293 2.79 -4.55 -13.20
N TYR A 294 2.91 -5.83 -13.59
CA TYR A 294 3.51 -6.87 -12.75
C TYR A 294 5.05 -6.84 -12.85
N PHE A 295 5.71 -6.66 -11.72
CA PHE A 295 7.17 -6.49 -11.66
C PHE A 295 7.84 -7.25 -10.51
N GLN A 296 7.07 -7.95 -9.70
CA GLN A 296 7.55 -8.63 -8.50
C GLN A 296 8.54 -9.73 -8.88
N PRO A 297 9.73 -9.77 -8.23
CA PRO A 297 10.66 -10.87 -8.42
C PRO A 297 10.15 -12.14 -7.74
N THR A 298 10.53 -13.28 -8.30
CA THR A 298 10.29 -14.58 -7.64
C THR A 298 11.30 -14.81 -6.52
N THR A 299 10.87 -15.48 -5.45
CA THR A 299 11.73 -15.88 -4.34
C THR A 299 11.71 -17.40 -4.21
N LYS A 300 12.80 -18.00 -3.75
CA LYS A 300 12.93 -19.45 -3.61
C LYS A 300 13.15 -19.87 -2.16
N GLY A 301 12.61 -21.03 -1.81
CA GLY A 301 12.81 -21.69 -0.53
C GLY A 301 12.75 -23.20 -0.66
N THR A 302 13.19 -23.93 0.36
CA THR A 302 13.20 -25.40 0.33
C THR A 302 12.43 -26.01 1.48
N LEU A 303 11.82 -27.18 1.24
CA LEU A 303 11.06 -27.95 2.23
C LEU A 303 11.88 -28.18 3.52
N LYS A 304 13.14 -28.61 3.36
CA LYS A 304 14.04 -28.86 4.50
C LYS A 304 14.32 -27.62 5.31
N HIS A 305 14.58 -26.49 4.64
CA HIS A 305 14.92 -25.26 5.34
C HIS A 305 13.69 -24.67 6.06
N ILE A 306 12.52 -24.71 5.42
CA ILE A 306 11.24 -24.31 6.03
C ILE A 306 11.00 -25.12 7.32
N ASN A 307 11.00 -26.46 7.22
CA ASN A 307 10.79 -27.34 8.37
C ASN A 307 11.85 -27.16 9.46
N LYS A 308 13.12 -26.97 9.08
CA LYS A 308 14.21 -26.73 10.04
C LYS A 308 14.00 -25.44 10.83
N LEU A 309 13.59 -24.36 10.17
CA LEU A 309 13.42 -23.07 10.84
C LEU A 309 12.16 -23.05 11.72
N LEU A 310 11.08 -23.67 11.26
CA LEU A 310 9.81 -23.73 11.99
C LEU A 310 9.79 -24.81 13.08
N GLY A 311 10.75 -25.74 13.07
CA GLY A 311 10.77 -26.90 13.98
C GLY A 311 9.63 -27.89 13.67
N THR A 312 9.24 -28.03 12.40
CA THR A 312 8.10 -28.81 11.95
C THR A 312 8.50 -29.96 11.02
N ASN A 313 7.54 -30.80 10.65
CA ASN A 313 7.68 -31.85 9.65
C ASN A 313 6.53 -31.77 8.63
N PHE A 314 6.27 -30.60 8.09
CA PHE A 314 5.24 -30.40 7.07
C PHE A 314 5.62 -31.15 5.79
N ASP A 315 4.61 -31.70 5.13
CA ASP A 315 4.75 -32.25 3.80
C ASP A 315 4.65 -31.16 2.71
N ASP A 316 4.94 -31.55 1.49
CA ASP A 316 4.92 -30.66 0.31
C ASP A 316 3.53 -30.01 0.11
N VAL A 317 2.45 -30.77 0.29
CA VAL A 317 1.07 -30.27 0.09
C VAL A 317 0.73 -29.19 1.13
N THR A 318 1.07 -29.42 2.39
CA THR A 318 0.84 -28.46 3.47
C THR A 318 1.53 -27.12 3.20
N ILE A 319 2.77 -27.15 2.76
CA ILE A 319 3.53 -25.93 2.45
C ILE A 319 2.92 -25.18 1.27
N GLN A 320 2.61 -25.88 0.17
CA GLN A 320 1.98 -25.25 -0.99
C GLN A 320 0.63 -24.63 -0.64
N ASP A 321 -0.22 -25.35 0.09
CA ASP A 321 -1.53 -24.86 0.56
C ASP A 321 -1.37 -23.60 1.43
N ALA A 322 -0.40 -23.60 2.35
CA ALA A 322 -0.13 -22.46 3.20
C ALA A 322 0.23 -21.21 2.38
N LEU A 323 1.13 -21.33 1.42
CA LEU A 323 1.58 -20.23 0.56
C LEU A 323 0.45 -19.72 -0.35
N VAL A 324 -0.40 -20.60 -0.86
CA VAL A 324 -1.60 -20.21 -1.64
C VAL A 324 -2.59 -19.44 -0.77
N ARG A 325 -2.78 -19.82 0.49
CA ARG A 325 -3.62 -19.09 1.46
C ARG A 325 -3.08 -17.70 1.79
N MET A 326 -1.80 -17.46 1.56
CA MET A 326 -1.18 -16.14 1.71
C MET A 326 -1.19 -15.32 0.40
N GLY A 327 -1.83 -15.83 -0.66
CA GLY A 327 -2.07 -15.12 -1.93
C GLY A 327 -0.98 -15.25 -2.96
N SER A 328 -0.01 -16.13 -2.77
CA SER A 328 1.11 -16.35 -3.70
C SER A 328 0.82 -17.51 -4.65
N THR A 329 1.44 -17.45 -5.85
CA THR A 329 1.51 -18.59 -6.76
C THR A 329 2.82 -19.34 -6.50
N VAL A 330 2.74 -20.68 -6.45
CA VAL A 330 3.88 -21.53 -6.08
C VAL A 330 4.11 -22.59 -7.15
N GLU A 331 5.37 -22.73 -7.58
CA GLU A 331 5.83 -23.83 -8.39
C GLU A 331 6.76 -24.70 -7.54
N ALA A 332 6.44 -25.99 -7.39
CA ALA A 332 7.22 -26.95 -6.64
C ALA A 332 8.05 -27.85 -7.57
N LYS A 333 9.34 -28.03 -7.26
CA LYS A 333 10.24 -28.88 -8.00
C LYS A 333 11.01 -29.81 -7.05
N LYS A 334 10.87 -31.11 -7.21
CA LYS A 334 11.66 -32.07 -6.45
C LYS A 334 13.16 -31.93 -6.81
N ILE A 335 14.01 -31.67 -5.82
CA ILE A 335 15.47 -31.49 -5.98
C ILE A 335 16.26 -32.63 -5.36
N ALA A 336 15.68 -33.38 -4.40
CA ALA A 336 16.21 -34.59 -3.80
C ALA A 336 15.07 -35.53 -3.40
N ASP A 337 15.39 -36.75 -2.91
CA ASP A 337 14.35 -37.71 -2.49
C ASP A 337 13.50 -37.19 -1.35
N ASP A 338 14.08 -36.38 -0.48
CA ASP A 338 13.49 -35.79 0.72
C ASP A 338 13.47 -34.27 0.72
N ASP A 339 13.65 -33.62 -0.46
CA ASP A 339 13.63 -32.16 -0.54
C ASP A 339 12.96 -31.62 -1.82
N VAL A 340 12.22 -30.52 -1.67
CA VAL A 340 11.48 -29.81 -2.71
C VAL A 340 11.87 -28.35 -2.70
N GLU A 341 12.21 -27.79 -3.87
CA GLU A 341 12.38 -26.35 -4.05
C GLU A 341 11.06 -25.73 -4.47
N TYR A 342 10.68 -24.68 -3.78
CA TYR A 342 9.53 -23.82 -4.10
C TYR A 342 10.02 -22.54 -4.76
N THR A 343 9.45 -22.23 -5.92
CA THR A 343 9.59 -20.91 -6.55
C THR A 343 8.27 -20.17 -6.34
N LEU A 344 8.31 -19.12 -5.54
CA LEU A 344 7.15 -18.31 -5.18
C LEU A 344 7.09 -17.06 -6.05
N SER A 345 5.93 -16.83 -6.68
CA SER A 345 5.59 -15.59 -7.38
C SER A 345 4.58 -14.82 -6.52
N PRO A 346 4.97 -13.65 -5.97
CA PRO A 346 4.08 -12.84 -5.16
C PRO A 346 2.87 -12.34 -5.95
N ALA A 347 1.75 -12.10 -5.26
CA ALA A 347 0.63 -11.40 -5.87
C ALA A 347 1.03 -9.96 -6.29
N PRO A 348 0.36 -9.35 -7.30
CA PRO A 348 0.73 -8.03 -7.81
C PRO A 348 0.73 -6.90 -6.77
N TYR A 349 0.00 -7.06 -5.67
CA TYR A 349 -0.09 -6.11 -4.56
C TYR A 349 0.99 -6.32 -3.47
N ARG A 350 1.87 -7.34 -3.59
CA ARG A 350 2.91 -7.65 -2.61
C ARG A 350 4.31 -7.34 -3.15
N ASN A 351 5.18 -6.82 -2.28
CA ASN A 351 6.59 -6.53 -2.57
C ASN A 351 7.48 -6.77 -1.34
N ASP A 352 7.07 -7.66 -0.46
CA ASP A 352 7.70 -7.91 0.83
C ASP A 352 8.60 -9.15 0.84
N PHE A 353 8.71 -9.90 -0.26
CA PHE A 353 9.59 -11.06 -0.38
C PHE A 353 11.00 -10.66 -0.80
N LEU A 354 11.88 -10.49 0.17
CA LEU A 354 13.29 -10.12 -0.03
C LEU A 354 14.23 -11.31 0.13
N HIS A 355 13.82 -12.32 0.89
CA HIS A 355 14.64 -13.47 1.25
C HIS A 355 13.76 -14.72 1.47
N GLU A 356 14.39 -15.90 1.52
CA GLU A 356 13.72 -17.19 1.81
C GLU A 356 12.93 -17.16 3.15
N VAL A 357 13.39 -16.41 4.15
CA VAL A 357 12.69 -16.32 5.44
C VAL A 357 11.31 -15.68 5.34
N ASP A 358 11.07 -14.85 4.32
CA ASP A 358 9.75 -14.25 4.08
C ASP A 358 8.75 -15.33 3.58
N ILE A 359 9.24 -16.33 2.82
CA ILE A 359 8.46 -17.52 2.46
C ILE A 359 8.12 -18.33 3.73
N ILE A 360 9.10 -18.50 4.62
CA ILE A 360 8.92 -19.27 5.86
C ILE A 360 7.91 -18.59 6.77
N GLU A 361 7.92 -17.27 6.85
CA GLU A 361 6.92 -16.50 7.58
C GLU A 361 5.51 -16.72 7.01
N ASP A 362 5.37 -16.66 5.68
CA ASP A 362 4.08 -16.92 5.02
C ASP A 362 3.59 -18.37 5.25
N VAL A 363 4.49 -19.36 5.25
CA VAL A 363 4.12 -20.73 5.61
C VAL A 363 3.63 -20.80 7.05
N MET A 364 4.33 -20.16 7.98
CA MET A 364 3.94 -20.13 9.39
C MET A 364 2.53 -19.53 9.59
N ILE A 365 2.24 -18.42 8.93
CA ILE A 365 0.93 -17.77 9.01
C ILE A 365 -0.15 -18.61 8.30
N GLY A 366 0.16 -19.12 7.10
CA GLY A 366 -0.77 -19.90 6.28
C GLY A 366 -1.16 -21.24 6.87
N THR A 367 -0.29 -21.85 7.70
CA THR A 367 -0.56 -23.07 8.48
C THR A 367 -1.29 -22.78 9.79
N LYS A 368 -1.60 -21.50 10.08
CA LYS A 368 -2.28 -20.98 11.27
C LYS A 368 -1.40 -20.98 12.52
N LEU A 369 -0.99 -19.80 12.93
CA LEU A 369 -0.11 -19.58 14.09
C LEU A 369 -0.58 -20.26 15.38
N GLU A 370 -1.89 -20.35 15.60
CA GLU A 370 -2.51 -20.97 16.77
C GLU A 370 -2.33 -22.50 16.84
N THR A 371 -1.83 -23.13 15.78
CA THR A 371 -1.56 -24.57 15.75
C THR A 371 -0.16 -24.95 16.26
N TYR A 372 0.73 -23.94 16.44
CA TYR A 372 2.07 -24.19 16.96
C TYR A 372 2.05 -24.30 18.48
N GLU A 373 2.45 -25.44 18.99
CA GLU A 373 2.61 -25.68 20.42
C GLU A 373 3.95 -25.10 20.90
N PRO A 374 3.98 -24.23 21.92
CA PRO A 374 5.22 -23.71 22.44
C PRO A 374 5.99 -24.79 23.19
N GLU A 375 7.26 -24.97 22.84
CA GLU A 375 8.15 -25.90 23.52
C GLU A 375 9.12 -25.15 24.45
N THR A 376 9.30 -25.68 25.67
CA THR A 376 10.30 -25.13 26.57
C THR A 376 11.68 -25.58 26.11
N PRO A 377 12.64 -24.66 25.88
CA PRO A 377 14.00 -25.03 25.53
C PRO A 377 14.64 -25.94 26.59
N ASN A 378 15.21 -27.05 26.15
CA ASN A 378 15.94 -27.97 27.02
C ASN A 378 17.43 -27.59 27.16
N ASP A 379 17.89 -26.63 26.36
CA ASP A 379 19.26 -26.14 26.39
C ASP A 379 19.42 -25.09 27.49
N PHE A 380 20.43 -25.26 28.31
CA PHE A 380 20.84 -24.23 29.23
C PHE A 380 22.35 -24.07 29.18
N THR A 381 22.79 -22.82 29.23
CA THR A 381 24.19 -22.47 29.26
C THR A 381 24.51 -21.67 30.52
N ILE A 382 25.71 -21.89 31.08
CA ILE A 382 26.20 -21.04 32.14
C ILE A 382 26.77 -19.78 31.52
N GLY A 383 25.96 -18.72 31.54
CA GLY A 383 26.38 -17.41 31.03
C GLY A 383 27.36 -16.70 31.96
N ARG A 384 28.19 -15.82 31.39
CA ARG A 384 29.04 -14.87 32.16
C ARG A 384 28.81 -13.47 31.61
N LEU A 385 28.84 -12.49 32.48
CA LEU A 385 28.86 -11.11 32.07
C LEU A 385 30.18 -10.79 31.35
N LEU A 386 30.10 -10.08 30.24
CA LEU A 386 31.29 -9.48 29.65
C LEU A 386 31.95 -8.55 30.66
N PRO A 387 33.31 -8.47 30.72
CA PRO A 387 34.02 -7.57 31.63
C PRO A 387 33.52 -6.13 31.58
N ILE A 388 33.24 -5.63 30.38
CA ILE A 388 32.68 -4.27 30.18
C ILE A 388 31.35 -4.10 30.91
N THR A 389 30.44 -5.08 30.80
CA THR A 389 29.13 -5.03 31.47
C THR A 389 29.27 -5.08 32.99
N TYR A 390 30.18 -5.93 33.49
CA TYR A 390 30.46 -6.03 34.91
C TYR A 390 30.98 -4.70 35.48
N TYR A 391 31.98 -4.10 34.83
CA TYR A 391 32.55 -2.83 35.29
C TYR A 391 31.59 -1.65 35.11
N SER A 392 30.80 -1.64 34.03
CA SER A 392 29.75 -0.63 33.80
C SER A 392 28.71 -0.63 34.93
N ARG A 393 28.27 -1.81 35.40
CA ARG A 393 27.36 -1.91 36.56
C ARG A 393 27.97 -1.33 37.83
N LYS A 394 29.24 -1.60 38.09
CA LYS A 394 29.96 -1.01 39.26
C LYS A 394 30.10 0.50 39.14
N ALA A 395 30.46 0.99 37.95
CA ALA A 395 30.57 2.42 37.69
C ALA A 395 29.22 3.14 37.88
N LYS A 396 28.13 2.56 37.40
CA LYS A 396 26.78 3.09 37.62
C LYS A 396 26.46 3.24 39.11
N THR A 397 26.73 2.21 39.90
CA THR A 397 26.51 2.26 41.36
C THR A 397 27.32 3.36 42.04
N LEU A 398 28.57 3.55 41.63
CA LEU A 398 29.40 4.63 42.13
C LEU A 398 28.86 6.02 41.74
N MET A 399 28.44 6.17 40.50
CA MET A 399 27.90 7.44 40.02
C MET A 399 26.59 7.83 40.75
N VAL A 400 25.70 6.84 41.02
CA VAL A 400 24.50 7.08 41.84
C VAL A 400 24.88 7.57 43.24
N GLY A 401 25.93 6.97 43.85
CA GLY A 401 26.46 7.43 45.15
C GLY A 401 27.03 8.85 45.10
N LEU A 402 27.48 9.32 43.97
CA LEU A 402 27.94 10.70 43.73
C LEU A 402 26.80 11.68 43.38
N GLY A 403 25.55 11.24 43.40
CA GLY A 403 24.37 12.08 43.12
C GLY A 403 23.95 12.15 41.64
N TYR A 404 24.49 11.29 40.78
CA TYR A 404 24.02 11.20 39.38
C TYR A 404 22.80 10.30 39.27
N GLN A 405 21.92 10.62 38.32
CA GLN A 405 20.78 9.81 38.00
C GLN A 405 21.03 9.08 36.67
N GLU A 406 20.80 7.76 36.62
CA GLU A 406 20.81 7.02 35.36
C GLU A 406 19.58 7.36 34.56
N MET A 407 19.78 7.69 33.29
CA MET A 407 18.71 7.93 32.33
C MET A 407 18.83 6.95 31.14
N ILE A 408 17.74 6.40 30.74
CA ILE A 408 17.63 5.57 29.53
C ILE A 408 16.85 6.37 28.50
N PHE A 409 17.49 6.68 27.37
CA PHE A 409 16.88 7.38 26.27
C PHE A 409 16.42 6.38 25.20
N ASN A 410 15.46 6.77 24.40
CA ASN A 410 15.14 6.04 23.17
C ASN A 410 16.37 6.03 22.26
N TYR A 411 16.62 4.90 21.59
CA TYR A 411 17.80 4.74 20.72
C TYR A 411 17.76 5.62 19.46
N VAL A 412 16.59 6.15 19.12
CA VAL A 412 16.39 7.04 17.97
C VAL A 412 15.90 8.38 18.47
N GLY A 413 16.66 9.43 18.17
CA GLY A 413 16.34 10.82 18.52
C GLY A 413 16.73 11.77 17.40
N SER A 414 16.36 13.03 17.51
CA SER A 414 16.80 14.08 16.60
C SER A 414 18.11 14.72 17.08
N LYS A 415 18.83 15.44 16.18
CA LYS A 415 20.00 16.23 16.57
C LYS A 415 19.69 17.38 17.55
N LYS A 416 18.39 17.65 17.79
CA LYS A 416 17.92 18.69 18.70
C LYS A 416 17.65 18.15 20.12
N ASP A 417 17.56 16.82 20.24
CA ASP A 417 17.38 16.12 21.52
C ASP A 417 18.74 15.83 22.15
#